data_58f3c6671678f055b55629db40c36ac1
#
_entry.id   58f3c6671678f055b55629db40c36ac1
#
_cell.length_a   1.000
_cell.length_b   1.000
_cell.length_c   1.000
_cell.angle_alpha   90.00
_cell.angle_beta   90.00
_cell.angle_gamma   90.00
#
_symmetry.space_group_name_H-M   'P 1'
#
loop_
_entity.id
_entity.type
_entity.pdbx_description
1 polymer ?
#
loop_
_entity_poly.entity_id
_entity_poly.type
_entity_poly.pdbx_seq_one_letter_code
_entity_poly.pdbx_strand_id
1 'polypeptide(L)'
;MKPCRKTPRILLTVCAAFALAAAAPAGVQAAGGRFDYDATDGTHNVIANPPDGVCIDLAKTAVGVDNQTDTQVTLYTGKGQLARCTGTKEVVPKYTGITWGSYRPNSMWFGPGAP
;
A
#
# COMPACT_ATOMS: atom_id res chain seq x y z
N MET A 1 -6.85 -27.01 27.57
CA MET A 1 -6.90 -26.12 27.15
C MET A 1 -7.01 -25.81 26.65
N LYS A 2 -7.04 -25.96 26.43
CA LYS A 2 -7.15 -25.13 26.06
C LYS A 2 -7.03 -24.74 25.43
N PRO A 3 -6.89 -25.41 25.56
CA PRO A 3 -6.82 -24.72 25.04
C PRO A 3 -6.96 -24.57 24.64
N CYS A 4 -6.70 -24.72 25.02
CA CYS A 4 -6.95 -24.32 24.44
C CYS A 4 -7.15 -24.86 24.56
N ARG A 5 -7.60 -25.70 25.39
CA ARG A 5 -7.75 -25.59 25.59
C ARG A 5 -8.30 -25.96 25.59
N LYS A 6 -8.52 -26.85 26.01
CA LYS A 6 -8.86 -26.62 26.06
C LYS A 6 -8.98 -26.47 25.83
N THR A 7 -9.17 -27.30 26.16
CA THR A 7 -9.19 -26.60 25.94
C THR A 7 -9.17 -26.48 25.63
N PRO A 8 -9.05 -27.21 25.85
CA PRO A 8 -8.95 -26.71 25.53
C PRO A 8 -9.06 -26.51 25.03
N ARG A 9 -9.14 -26.48 24.99
CA ARG A 9 -9.18 -25.89 24.45
C ARG A 9 -9.28 -25.11 23.76
N ILE A 10 -9.32 -25.33 23.04
CA ILE A 10 -9.85 -24.54 22.23
C ILE A 10 -9.42 -23.19 21.95
N LEU A 11 -8.99 -22.56 22.49
CA LEU A 11 -8.50 -21.29 22.35
C LEU A 11 -7.43 -21.11 21.39
N LEU A 12 -6.79 -22.09 20.94
CA LEU A 12 -5.65 -22.04 20.07
C LEU A 12 -5.92 -21.54 18.70
N THR A 13 -7.10 -21.86 18.17
CA THR A 13 -7.43 -21.42 16.84
C THR A 13 -7.57 -19.94 16.76
N VAL A 14 -8.12 -19.38 17.76
CA VAL A 14 -8.27 -17.95 17.80
C VAL A 14 -6.93 -17.27 17.91
N CYS A 15 -6.02 -17.87 18.59
CA CYS A 15 -4.71 -17.30 18.72
C CYS A 15 -3.95 -17.23 17.43
N ALA A 16 -4.21 -18.15 16.53
CA ALA A 16 -3.53 -18.11 15.25
C ALA A 16 -3.89 -16.88 14.44
N ALA A 17 -5.15 -16.52 14.45
CA ALA A 17 -5.55 -15.31 13.74
C ALA A 17 -4.95 -14.07 14.35
N PHE A 18 -4.87 -14.07 15.66
CA PHE A 18 -4.26 -12.99 16.33
C PHE A 18 -2.79 -12.86 16.04
N ALA A 19 -2.08 -13.95 15.89
CA ALA A 19 -0.67 -13.92 15.61
C ALA A 19 -0.37 -13.21 14.30
N LEU A 20 -1.23 -13.35 13.30
CA LEU A 20 -1.04 -12.63 12.06
C LEU A 20 -1.15 -11.13 12.25
N ALA A 21 -2.12 -10.70 13.01
CA ALA A 21 -2.27 -9.29 13.28
C ALA A 21 -1.08 -8.75 14.05
N ALA A 22 -0.58 -9.53 14.97
CA ALA A 22 0.55 -9.10 15.77
C ALA A 22 1.84 -9.02 14.99
N ALA A 23 1.92 -9.67 13.84
CA ALA A 23 3.12 -9.60 13.03
C ALA A 23 3.27 -8.27 12.33
N ALA A 24 2.23 -7.47 12.23
CA ALA A 24 2.33 -6.16 11.62
C ALA A 24 3.14 -5.22 12.52
N PRO A 25 4.03 -4.40 11.95
CA PRO A 25 4.77 -3.43 12.76
C PRO A 25 3.82 -2.48 13.46
N ALA A 26 4.19 -2.08 14.66
CA ALA A 26 3.41 -1.13 15.42
C ALA A 26 3.37 0.19 14.66
N GLY A 27 2.19 0.79 14.59
CA GLY A 27 2.02 2.07 13.93
C GLY A 27 1.80 2.01 12.43
N VAL A 28 2.02 0.84 11.83
CA VAL A 28 1.74 0.69 10.42
C VAL A 28 0.26 0.32 10.27
N GLN A 29 -0.44 1.08 9.46
CA GLN A 29 -1.85 0.82 9.17
C GLN A 29 -2.01 0.70 7.67
N ALA A 30 -3.05 0.05 7.24
CA ALA A 30 -3.38 -0.03 5.84
C ALA A 30 -4.23 1.17 5.45
N ALA A 31 -3.97 1.73 4.28
CA ALA A 31 -4.90 2.65 3.65
C ALA A 31 -6.11 1.84 3.25
N GLY A 32 -7.28 2.18 3.77
CA GLY A 32 -8.49 1.42 3.50
C GLY A 32 -8.98 1.66 2.09
N GLY A 33 -9.18 0.60 1.32
CA GLY A 33 -9.71 0.71 -0.02
C GLY A 33 -8.79 0.13 -1.06
N ARG A 34 -8.85 0.69 -2.27
CA ARG A 34 -8.20 0.13 -3.43
C ARG A 34 -7.40 1.19 -4.16
N PHE A 35 -6.20 0.87 -4.53
CA PHE A 35 -5.39 1.73 -5.39
C PHE A 35 -5.18 1.01 -6.72
N ASP A 36 -5.65 1.63 -7.78
CA ASP A 36 -5.54 1.08 -9.13
C ASP A 36 -4.56 1.92 -9.93
N TYR A 37 -3.83 1.30 -10.83
CA TYR A 37 -3.03 2.08 -11.77
C TYR A 37 -2.93 1.38 -13.11
N ASP A 38 -2.81 2.20 -14.15
CA ASP A 38 -2.56 1.73 -15.49
C ASP A 38 -1.08 1.87 -15.77
N ALA A 39 -0.47 0.80 -16.25
CA ALA A 39 0.96 0.76 -16.52
C ALA A 39 1.26 1.14 -17.95
N THR A 40 2.54 1.44 -18.20
CA THR A 40 3.01 1.79 -19.54
C THR A 40 2.82 0.66 -20.55
N ASP A 41 2.73 -0.59 -20.08
CA ASP A 41 2.50 -1.74 -20.96
C ASP A 41 1.02 -1.99 -21.24
N GLY A 42 0.14 -1.11 -20.78
CA GLY A 42 -1.29 -1.21 -21.01
C GLY A 42 -2.05 -2.06 -20.00
N THR A 43 -1.37 -2.64 -19.02
CA THR A 43 -2.06 -3.47 -18.02
C THR A 43 -2.64 -2.61 -16.92
N HIS A 44 -3.76 -3.08 -16.38
CA HIS A 44 -4.42 -2.47 -15.22
C HIS A 44 -4.03 -3.26 -13.97
N ASN A 45 -3.57 -2.57 -12.95
CA ASN A 45 -3.05 -3.19 -11.74
C ASN A 45 -3.80 -2.68 -10.52
N VAL A 46 -4.02 -3.55 -9.55
CA VAL A 46 -4.81 -3.22 -8.36
C VAL A 46 -4.03 -3.62 -7.11
N ILE A 47 -4.00 -2.73 -6.14
CA ILE A 47 -3.42 -3.02 -4.82
C ILE A 47 -4.50 -2.75 -3.79
N ALA A 48 -4.91 -3.78 -3.07
CA ALA A 48 -5.95 -3.65 -2.05
C ALA A 48 -5.30 -3.30 -0.71
N ASN A 49 -5.87 -2.32 -0.04
CA ASN A 49 -5.46 -1.91 1.31
C ASN A 49 -3.95 -1.75 1.45
N PRO A 50 -3.33 -0.88 0.63
CA PRO A 50 -1.87 -0.70 0.69
C PRO A 50 -1.44 -0.20 2.07
N PRO A 51 -0.24 -0.58 2.52
CA PRO A 51 0.23 -0.13 3.84
C PRO A 51 0.53 1.36 3.85
N ASP A 52 0.21 2.02 4.95
CA ASP A 52 0.54 3.42 5.19
C ASP A 52 1.97 3.56 5.68
N GLY A 53 2.59 4.68 5.35
CA GLY A 53 3.85 5.06 6.00
C GLY A 53 5.06 4.26 5.60
N VAL A 54 5.01 3.62 4.44
CA VAL A 54 6.18 2.91 3.91
C VAL A 54 6.32 3.23 2.42
N CYS A 55 7.55 3.20 1.94
CA CYS A 55 7.82 3.36 0.52
C CYS A 55 7.59 2.04 -0.20
N ILE A 56 6.79 2.09 -1.24
CA ILE A 56 6.44 0.89 -2.02
C ILE A 56 6.81 1.14 -3.47
N ASP A 57 7.55 0.21 -4.06
CA ASP A 57 7.75 0.25 -5.51
C ASP A 57 6.49 -0.24 -6.21
N LEU A 58 6.11 0.43 -7.29
CA LEU A 58 5.13 -0.11 -8.21
C LEU A 58 5.77 -1.26 -8.98
N ALA A 59 5.02 -2.32 -9.21
CA ALA A 59 5.54 -3.45 -9.99
C ALA A 59 5.86 -3.02 -11.41
N LYS A 60 5.13 -2.03 -11.92
CA LYS A 60 5.32 -1.50 -13.27
C LYS A 60 5.22 0.01 -13.21
N THR A 61 5.87 0.68 -14.14
CA THR A 61 5.77 2.13 -14.26
C THR A 61 4.33 2.52 -14.63
N ALA A 62 3.77 3.49 -13.94
CA ALA A 62 2.40 3.93 -14.15
C ALA A 62 2.31 5.08 -15.13
N VAL A 63 1.17 5.20 -15.80
CA VAL A 63 0.81 6.35 -16.61
C VAL A 63 -0.41 7.07 -16.03
N GLY A 64 -1.16 6.40 -15.19
CA GLY A 64 -2.31 6.97 -14.51
C GLY A 64 -2.65 6.15 -13.28
N VAL A 65 -3.29 6.79 -12.32
CA VAL A 65 -3.65 6.13 -11.07
C VAL A 65 -5.08 6.51 -10.68
N ASP A 66 -5.72 5.64 -9.91
CA ASP A 66 -7.01 5.90 -9.30
C ASP A 66 -6.90 5.55 -7.82
N ASN A 67 -6.80 6.56 -6.99
CA ASN A 67 -6.63 6.38 -5.57
C ASN A 67 -8.00 6.29 -4.89
N GLN A 68 -8.52 5.09 -4.77
CA GLN A 68 -9.78 4.81 -4.09
C GLN A 68 -9.54 4.35 -2.66
N THR A 69 -8.50 4.88 -2.03
CA THR A 69 -8.25 4.66 -0.61
C THR A 69 -8.70 5.87 0.21
N ASP A 70 -8.73 5.70 1.50
CA ASP A 70 -9.18 6.72 2.44
C ASP A 70 -8.07 7.71 2.83
N THR A 71 -6.93 7.67 2.16
CA THR A 71 -5.82 8.59 2.42
C THR A 71 -5.16 9.03 1.10
N GLN A 72 -4.38 10.08 1.17
CA GLN A 72 -3.62 10.55 0.01
C GLN A 72 -2.48 9.58 -0.31
N VAL A 73 -2.04 9.60 -1.55
CA VAL A 73 -0.85 8.89 -1.99
C VAL A 73 0.12 9.90 -2.61
N THR A 74 1.39 9.79 -2.26
CA THR A 74 2.45 10.56 -2.89
C THR A 74 3.22 9.61 -3.81
N LEU A 75 3.35 10.01 -5.06
CA LEU A 75 4.02 9.21 -6.08
C LEU A 75 5.36 9.81 -6.41
N TYR A 76 6.30 8.96 -6.80
CA TYR A 76 7.68 9.37 -7.06
C TYR A 76 8.19 8.68 -8.31
N THR A 77 9.10 9.34 -9.03
CA THR A 77 9.70 8.76 -10.23
C THR A 77 10.79 7.74 -9.90
N GLY A 78 11.39 7.80 -8.72
CA GLY A 78 12.44 6.89 -8.33
C GLY A 78 11.94 5.46 -8.08
N LYS A 79 12.83 4.49 -8.22
CA LYS A 79 12.50 3.08 -8.08
C LYS A 79 13.66 2.33 -7.48
N GLY A 80 13.34 1.26 -6.74
CA GLY A 80 14.34 0.36 -6.20
C GLY A 80 14.84 0.79 -4.83
N GLN A 81 15.64 -0.08 -4.24
CA GLN A 81 16.02 0.03 -2.83
C GLN A 81 16.67 1.36 -2.48
N LEU A 82 17.46 1.93 -3.39
CA LEU A 82 18.19 3.17 -3.12
C LEU A 82 17.48 4.42 -3.63
N ALA A 83 16.42 4.29 -4.40
CA ALA A 83 15.78 5.43 -5.07
C ALA A 83 14.28 5.50 -4.87
N ARG A 84 13.65 4.52 -4.24
CA ARG A 84 12.20 4.59 -4.02
C ARG A 84 11.86 5.78 -3.14
N CYS A 85 10.72 6.39 -3.41
CA CYS A 85 10.29 7.63 -2.75
C CYS A 85 11.30 8.75 -2.88
N THR A 86 11.91 8.86 -4.06
CA THR A 86 12.75 9.99 -4.45
C THR A 86 12.39 10.43 -5.86
N GLY A 87 12.92 11.55 -6.27
CA GLY A 87 12.67 12.09 -7.59
C GLY A 87 11.49 13.05 -7.59
N THR A 88 10.90 13.23 -8.76
CA THR A 88 9.76 14.13 -8.89
C THR A 88 8.53 13.54 -8.25
N LYS A 89 7.89 14.27 -7.36
CA LYS A 89 6.73 13.75 -6.64
C LYS A 89 5.45 14.46 -7.04
N GLU A 90 4.36 13.71 -6.89
CA GLU A 90 3.03 14.17 -7.19
C GLU A 90 2.09 13.61 -6.13
N VAL A 91 1.25 14.44 -5.55
CA VAL A 91 0.29 14.01 -4.53
C VAL A 91 -1.06 13.82 -5.19
N VAL A 92 -1.66 12.65 -4.97
CA VAL A 92 -3.02 12.36 -5.42
C VAL A 92 -3.90 12.20 -4.20
N PRO A 93 -4.89 13.08 -4.02
CA PRO A 93 -5.77 13.01 -2.85
C PRO A 93 -6.59 11.71 -2.83
N LYS A 94 -7.15 11.42 -1.67
CA LYS A 94 -8.04 10.27 -1.55
C LYS A 94 -9.21 10.40 -2.51
N TYR A 95 -9.68 9.27 -3.00
CA TYR A 95 -10.83 9.17 -3.89
C TYR A 95 -10.68 9.98 -5.18
N THR A 96 -9.46 10.08 -5.67
CA THR A 96 -9.12 10.88 -6.86
C THR A 96 -8.32 10.06 -7.83
N GLY A 97 -8.63 10.22 -9.11
CA GLY A 97 -7.85 9.61 -10.19
C GLY A 97 -7.21 10.67 -11.06
N ILE A 98 -6.08 10.34 -11.66
CA ILE A 98 -5.36 11.24 -12.56
C ILE A 98 -4.56 10.44 -13.58
N THR A 99 -4.50 10.96 -14.79
CA THR A 99 -3.66 10.41 -15.85
C THR A 99 -2.70 11.50 -16.31
N TRP A 100 -1.45 11.14 -16.54
CA TRP A 100 -0.42 12.10 -16.91
C TRP A 100 0.02 11.93 -18.35
N GLY A 101 0.40 13.04 -18.97
CA GLY A 101 0.98 13.00 -20.30
C GLY A 101 2.41 12.46 -20.30
N SER A 102 3.22 12.93 -19.38
CA SER A 102 4.65 12.59 -19.36
C SER A 102 5.17 12.08 -18.01
N TYR A 103 4.47 12.36 -16.92
CA TYR A 103 4.91 11.91 -15.62
C TYR A 103 4.79 10.39 -15.50
N ARG A 104 5.84 9.75 -15.00
CA ARG A 104 5.91 8.27 -14.95
C ARG A 104 6.37 7.80 -13.58
N PRO A 105 5.46 7.70 -12.62
CA PRO A 105 5.86 7.28 -11.27
C PRO A 105 6.20 5.79 -11.20
N ASN A 106 7.09 5.47 -10.30
CA ASN A 106 7.58 4.12 -10.06
C ASN A 106 7.51 3.69 -8.60
N SER A 107 7.27 4.62 -7.69
CA SER A 107 7.15 4.29 -6.27
C SER A 107 6.15 5.22 -5.60
N MET A 108 5.74 4.87 -4.39
CA MET A 108 4.66 5.59 -3.72
C MET A 108 4.74 5.47 -2.20
N TRP A 109 4.02 6.38 -1.55
CA TRP A 109 3.87 6.43 -0.10
C TRP A 109 2.43 6.82 0.21
N PHE A 110 1.73 6.02 1.02
CA PHE A 110 0.36 6.33 1.43
C PHE A 110 0.40 7.03 2.79
N GLY A 111 -0.44 8.06 2.93
CA GLY A 111 -0.59 8.77 4.18
C GLY A 111 0.33 9.98 4.31
N PRO A 112 0.29 10.64 5.47
CA PRO A 112 1.11 11.82 5.72
C PRO A 112 2.57 11.45 5.96
N GLY A 113 3.43 12.45 5.93
CA GLY A 113 4.85 12.27 6.24
C GLY A 113 5.67 11.71 5.10
N ALA A 114 5.21 11.83 3.86
CA ALA A 114 5.97 11.35 2.71
C ALA A 114 7.32 12.05 2.60
N PRO A 115 8.38 11.30 2.24
CA PRO A 115 9.72 11.88 2.07
C PRO A 115 9.80 13.00 1.05
#